data_4d7a0ba39eba4bbfca8389e3726deac1
#
_entry.id   4d7a0ba39eba4bbfca8389e3726deac1
#
_cell.length_a   1.000
_cell.length_b   1.000
_cell.length_c   1.000
_cell.angle_alpha   90.00
_cell.angle_beta   90.00
_cell.angle_gamma   90.00
#
_symmetry.space_group_name_H-M   'P 1'
#
loop_
_entity.id
_entity.type
_entity.pdbx_description
1 polymer ?
#
loop_
_entity_poly.entity_id
_entity_poly.type
_entity_poly.pdbx_seq_one_letter_code
_entity_poly.pdbx_strand_id
1 'polypeptide(L)'
;VFCGVHFMAETADLLSGPDQAVILPNLAAGCSMADMANIDQVEECWEELEAQFGPLDQPGSDGRVPVIPVTYMNSSAALKAFCGRNGGIVCTSSNAETVLAWAFERGQRVLFFPDQHLGRNTAKAMGVPLEQMPMWNPNRPMGGNDAETLDDSQVILWHGFCSVHKRFTVEQIERARVEYPGVRVIVHPECPMPVVDAADEYGSTDYISKAIAAAPAGSTFAIGTELNLVQRVAAPHPEDTITCLE
;
A
#
# COMPACT_ATOMS: atom_id res chain seq x y z
N VAL A 1 17.52 2.52 18.75
CA VAL A 1 17.02 1.13 18.57
C VAL A 1 15.86 1.17 17.58
N PHE A 2 15.91 0.32 16.57
CA PHE A 2 14.85 0.13 15.60
C PHE A 2 14.21 -1.24 15.85
N CYS A 3 12.89 -1.31 15.92
CA CYS A 3 12.16 -2.55 16.13
C CYS A 3 11.21 -2.78 14.96
N GLY A 4 11.31 -3.93 14.30
CA GLY A 4 10.48 -4.25 13.14
C GLY A 4 10.58 -5.71 12.73
N VAL A 5 9.84 -6.05 11.70
CA VAL A 5 9.81 -7.38 11.07
C VAL A 5 10.86 -7.50 9.96
N HIS A 6 10.96 -8.66 9.32
CA HIS A 6 12.03 -9.01 8.38
C HIS A 6 12.24 -7.96 7.28
N PHE A 7 11.23 -7.59 6.51
CA PHE A 7 11.39 -6.59 5.42
C PHE A 7 11.83 -5.21 5.92
N MET A 8 11.49 -4.86 7.17
CA MET A 8 11.94 -3.62 7.80
C MET A 8 13.41 -3.71 8.21
N ALA A 9 13.86 -4.88 8.68
CA ALA A 9 15.28 -5.13 8.96
C ALA A 9 16.12 -5.07 7.69
N GLU A 10 15.68 -5.71 6.60
CA GLU A 10 16.33 -5.59 5.27
C GLU A 10 16.46 -4.13 4.83
N THR A 11 15.37 -3.34 4.97
CA THR A 11 15.39 -1.93 4.60
C THR A 11 16.33 -1.12 5.50
N ALA A 12 16.33 -1.41 6.80
CA ALA A 12 17.26 -0.76 7.74
C ALA A 12 18.72 -1.08 7.40
N ASP A 13 19.02 -2.32 7.03
CA ASP A 13 20.37 -2.75 6.62
C ASP A 13 20.82 -2.04 5.33
N LEU A 14 19.96 -1.99 4.33
CA LEU A 14 20.23 -1.27 3.06
C LEU A 14 20.51 0.23 3.25
N LEU A 15 19.94 0.84 4.28
CA LEU A 15 20.09 2.27 4.57
C LEU A 15 21.14 2.54 5.65
N SER A 16 21.72 1.52 6.26
CA SER A 16 22.70 1.64 7.33
C SER A 16 24.09 1.94 6.81
N GLY A 17 24.86 2.71 7.58
CA GLY A 17 26.28 2.92 7.33
C GLY A 17 27.12 1.71 7.79
N PRO A 18 28.41 1.67 7.39
CA PRO A 18 29.31 0.52 7.66
C PRO A 18 29.54 0.25 9.15
N ASP A 19 29.32 1.24 10.00
CA ASP A 19 29.48 1.12 11.46
C ASP A 19 28.18 0.79 12.20
N GLN A 20 27.08 0.58 11.47
CA GLN A 20 25.76 0.24 12.03
C GLN A 20 25.46 -1.24 11.81
N ALA A 21 25.02 -1.92 12.85
CA ALA A 21 24.62 -3.32 12.77
C ALA A 21 23.10 -3.44 12.89
N VAL A 22 22.49 -4.13 11.94
CA VAL A 22 21.07 -4.50 12.00
C VAL A 22 20.96 -5.94 12.49
N ILE A 23 20.25 -6.14 13.59
CA ILE A 23 20.08 -7.45 14.21
C ILE A 23 18.59 -7.77 14.22
N LEU A 24 18.21 -8.84 13.52
CA LEU A 24 16.85 -9.41 13.55
C LEU A 24 16.85 -10.64 14.48
N PRO A 25 16.32 -10.54 15.70
CA PRO A 25 16.42 -11.62 16.70
C PRO A 25 15.67 -12.89 16.29
N ASN A 26 14.65 -12.76 15.43
CA ASN A 26 13.87 -13.88 14.92
C ASN A 26 13.63 -13.68 13.40
N LEU A 27 14.27 -14.51 12.59
CA LEU A 27 14.12 -14.48 11.13
C LEU A 27 12.69 -14.83 10.65
N ALA A 28 11.91 -15.52 11.47
CA ALA A 28 10.51 -15.82 11.17
C ALA A 28 9.53 -14.68 11.53
N ALA A 29 10.04 -13.56 12.08
CA ALA A 29 9.22 -12.37 12.33
C ALA A 29 8.88 -11.69 10.99
N GLY A 30 7.83 -12.17 10.33
CA GLY A 30 7.37 -11.73 9.01
C GLY A 30 6.20 -10.75 9.06
N CYS A 31 5.78 -10.34 7.87
CA CYS A 31 4.56 -9.57 7.64
C CYS A 31 3.74 -10.32 6.59
N SER A 32 2.53 -10.75 6.94
CA SER A 32 1.68 -11.54 6.04
C SER A 32 1.42 -10.86 4.69
N MET A 33 1.33 -9.54 4.65
CA MET A 33 1.16 -8.79 3.41
C MET A 33 2.44 -8.80 2.56
N ALA A 34 3.60 -8.56 3.18
CA ALA A 34 4.88 -8.60 2.47
C ALA A 34 5.16 -9.98 1.85
N ASP A 35 4.68 -11.05 2.51
CA ASP A 35 4.85 -12.43 2.09
C ASP A 35 3.82 -12.86 1.01
N MET A 36 2.79 -12.03 0.71
CA MET A 36 1.81 -12.30 -0.35
C MET A 36 2.34 -12.02 -1.76
N ALA A 37 3.50 -11.41 -1.89
CA ALA A 37 4.25 -11.31 -3.13
C ALA A 37 5.66 -11.81 -2.89
N ASN A 38 6.08 -12.84 -3.60
CA ASN A 38 7.47 -13.30 -3.60
C ASN A 38 8.11 -13.05 -4.97
N ILE A 39 9.43 -13.12 -5.02
CA ILE A 39 10.18 -12.76 -6.25
C ILE A 39 9.83 -13.67 -7.43
N ASP A 40 9.72 -14.98 -7.20
CA ASP A 40 9.47 -15.95 -8.28
C ASP A 40 8.10 -15.67 -8.94
N GLN A 41 7.06 -15.41 -8.13
CA GLN A 41 5.73 -15.07 -8.62
C GLN A 41 5.68 -13.72 -9.36
N VAL A 42 6.47 -12.74 -8.93
CA VAL A 42 6.53 -11.42 -9.59
C VAL A 42 7.32 -11.52 -10.90
N GLU A 43 8.38 -12.33 -10.95
CA GLU A 43 9.11 -12.60 -12.19
C GLU A 43 8.25 -13.36 -13.19
N GLU A 44 7.48 -14.38 -12.77
CA GLU A 44 6.50 -15.08 -13.62
C GLU A 44 5.42 -14.11 -14.15
N CYS A 45 4.86 -13.27 -13.29
CA CYS A 45 3.93 -12.21 -13.72
C CYS A 45 4.56 -11.28 -14.77
N TRP A 46 5.82 -10.91 -14.58
CA TRP A 46 6.54 -10.04 -15.49
C TRP A 46 6.75 -10.68 -16.87
N GLU A 47 7.10 -11.97 -16.91
CA GLU A 47 7.21 -12.74 -18.14
C GLU A 47 5.86 -12.85 -18.89
N GLU A 48 4.75 -13.08 -18.15
CA GLU A 48 3.40 -13.10 -18.75
C GLU A 48 3.00 -11.73 -19.31
N LEU A 49 3.32 -10.65 -18.61
CA LEU A 49 3.08 -9.28 -19.10
C LEU A 49 3.96 -8.94 -20.31
N GLU A 50 5.21 -9.42 -20.34
CA GLU A 50 6.09 -9.26 -21.52
C GLU A 50 5.56 -10.04 -22.73
N ALA A 51 4.99 -11.21 -22.51
CA ALA A 51 4.34 -11.99 -23.57
C ALA A 51 3.10 -11.28 -24.13
N GLN A 52 2.35 -10.52 -23.28
CA GLN A 52 1.18 -9.75 -23.69
C GLN A 52 1.55 -8.44 -24.40
N PHE A 53 2.48 -7.66 -23.86
CA PHE A 53 2.74 -6.28 -24.28
C PHE A 53 4.01 -6.11 -25.13
N GLY A 54 4.81 -7.16 -25.32
CA GLY A 54 6.15 -7.09 -25.88
C GLY A 54 7.20 -6.60 -24.88
N PRO A 55 8.43 -6.32 -25.32
CA PRO A 55 9.53 -5.94 -24.42
C PRO A 55 9.17 -4.80 -23.49
N LEU A 56 9.20 -5.06 -22.17
CA LEU A 56 8.73 -4.14 -21.16
C LEU A 56 9.72 -3.00 -20.85
N ASP A 57 10.96 -3.10 -21.32
CA ASP A 57 12.01 -2.08 -21.21
C ASP A 57 12.10 -1.13 -22.39
N GLN A 58 11.31 -1.37 -23.47
CA GLN A 58 11.35 -0.58 -24.68
C GLN A 58 10.17 0.39 -24.74
N PRO A 59 10.46 1.72 -24.83
CA PRO A 59 9.42 2.72 -24.99
C PRO A 59 8.65 2.55 -26.30
N GLY A 60 7.34 2.68 -26.23
CA GLY A 60 6.46 2.78 -27.38
C GLY A 60 6.57 4.11 -28.12
N SER A 61 5.67 4.34 -29.08
CA SER A 61 5.64 5.58 -29.89
C SER A 61 5.35 6.85 -29.08
N ASP A 62 4.73 6.70 -27.91
CA ASP A 62 4.44 7.77 -26.95
C ASP A 62 5.59 8.04 -25.96
N GLY A 63 6.71 7.33 -26.11
CA GLY A 63 7.90 7.46 -25.26
C GLY A 63 7.79 6.77 -23.89
N ARG A 64 6.68 6.06 -23.62
CA ARG A 64 6.46 5.33 -22.38
C ARG A 64 6.69 3.83 -22.57
N VAL A 65 7.23 3.19 -21.56
CA VAL A 65 7.35 1.72 -21.54
C VAL A 65 5.99 1.08 -21.28
N PRO A 66 5.75 -0.19 -21.66
CA PRO A 66 4.46 -0.84 -21.46
C PRO A 66 4.02 -0.91 -19.99
N VAL A 67 4.93 -1.25 -19.06
CA VAL A 67 4.63 -1.43 -17.64
C VAL A 67 5.76 -0.91 -16.76
N ILE A 68 5.42 -0.18 -15.68
CA ILE A 68 6.34 0.20 -14.59
C ILE A 68 6.01 -0.61 -13.34
N PRO A 69 6.95 -1.37 -12.75
CA PRO A 69 6.72 -2.06 -11.49
C PRO A 69 6.88 -1.07 -10.32
N VAL A 70 5.88 -1.03 -9.46
CA VAL A 70 5.89 -0.24 -8.22
C VAL A 70 5.67 -1.16 -7.04
N THR A 71 6.63 -1.21 -6.11
CA THR A 71 6.45 -1.97 -4.89
C THR A 71 6.21 -1.07 -3.70
N TYR A 72 5.27 -1.46 -2.86
CA TYR A 72 5.12 -0.88 -1.53
C TYR A 72 6.33 -1.27 -0.66
N MET A 73 6.76 -0.37 0.22
CA MET A 73 7.89 -0.60 1.13
C MET A 73 7.76 -1.89 1.94
N ASN A 74 6.52 -2.30 2.26
CA ASN A 74 6.19 -3.55 2.93
C ASN A 74 6.32 -4.74 1.97
N SER A 75 7.55 -5.01 1.54
CA SER A 75 7.96 -6.06 0.62
C SER A 75 9.41 -6.44 0.88
N SER A 76 9.87 -7.58 0.37
CA SER A 76 11.26 -8.03 0.51
C SER A 76 12.27 -7.14 -0.23
N ALA A 77 13.52 -7.18 0.16
CA ALA A 77 14.62 -6.52 -0.56
C ALA A 77 14.74 -7.03 -2.01
N ALA A 78 14.46 -8.31 -2.24
CA ALA A 78 14.46 -8.90 -3.59
C ALA A 78 13.45 -8.21 -4.52
N LEU A 79 12.23 -7.93 -4.04
CA LEU A 79 11.20 -7.21 -4.80
C LEU A 79 11.56 -5.75 -5.05
N LYS A 80 12.20 -5.09 -4.08
CA LYS A 80 12.71 -3.71 -4.25
C LYS A 80 13.80 -3.68 -5.32
N ALA A 81 14.72 -4.65 -5.29
CA ALA A 81 15.77 -4.80 -6.29
C ALA A 81 15.19 -5.13 -7.69
N PHE A 82 14.15 -5.96 -7.76
CA PHE A 82 13.41 -6.23 -9.01
C PHE A 82 12.86 -4.92 -9.60
N CYS A 83 12.16 -4.10 -8.81
CA CYS A 83 11.69 -2.80 -9.29
C CYS A 83 12.84 -1.95 -9.83
N GLY A 84 13.95 -1.84 -9.09
CA GLY A 84 15.11 -1.06 -9.52
C GLY A 84 15.72 -1.54 -10.84
N ARG A 85 15.79 -2.87 -11.06
CA ARG A 85 16.32 -3.44 -12.31
C ARG A 85 15.38 -3.22 -13.51
N ASN A 86 14.07 -3.11 -13.27
CA ASN A 86 13.06 -2.97 -14.31
C ASN A 86 12.50 -1.54 -14.42
N GLY A 87 13.31 -0.53 -14.07
CA GLY A 87 12.92 0.88 -14.21
C GLY A 87 11.81 1.35 -13.28
N GLY A 88 11.50 0.56 -12.25
CA GLY A 88 10.45 0.84 -11.27
C GLY A 88 10.95 1.52 -10.00
N ILE A 89 10.09 1.61 -9.00
CA ILE A 89 10.33 2.39 -7.79
C ILE A 89 9.65 1.78 -6.58
N VAL A 90 10.10 2.15 -5.37
CA VAL A 90 9.49 1.82 -4.09
C VAL A 90 8.62 2.97 -3.61
N CYS A 91 7.41 2.70 -3.12
CA CYS A 91 6.56 3.68 -2.47
C CYS A 91 6.33 3.38 -0.99
N THR A 92 5.82 4.37 -0.28
CA THR A 92 5.23 4.28 1.07
C THR A 92 3.78 4.74 1.01
N SER A 93 2.99 4.48 2.04
CA SER A 93 1.63 5.04 2.13
C SER A 93 1.59 6.59 2.15
N SER A 94 2.71 7.24 2.46
CA SER A 94 2.80 8.70 2.49
C SER A 94 3.07 9.33 1.12
N ASN A 95 3.66 8.58 0.16
CA ASN A 95 4.07 9.10 -1.15
C ASN A 95 3.54 8.30 -2.33
N ALA A 96 2.59 7.38 -2.10
CA ALA A 96 2.06 6.50 -3.14
C ALA A 96 1.48 7.30 -4.34
N GLU A 97 0.78 8.40 -4.08
CA GLU A 97 0.25 9.30 -5.13
C GLU A 97 1.37 9.90 -5.98
N THR A 98 2.40 10.46 -5.36
CA THR A 98 3.56 11.03 -6.07
C THR A 98 4.29 9.97 -6.89
N VAL A 99 4.41 8.75 -6.34
CA VAL A 99 5.06 7.63 -7.03
C VAL A 99 4.21 7.14 -8.21
N LEU A 100 2.89 7.02 -8.07
CA LEU A 100 2.02 6.65 -9.17
C LEU A 100 2.02 7.72 -10.27
N ALA A 101 1.99 9.01 -9.92
CA ALA A 101 2.12 10.10 -10.89
C ALA A 101 3.44 9.99 -11.69
N TRP A 102 4.56 9.76 -10.98
CA TRP A 102 5.86 9.53 -11.60
C TRP A 102 5.86 8.30 -12.53
N ALA A 103 5.19 7.22 -12.14
CA ALA A 103 5.11 6.00 -12.92
C ALA A 103 4.25 6.20 -14.19
N PHE A 104 3.12 6.91 -14.11
CA PHE A 104 2.25 7.22 -15.26
C PHE A 104 2.90 8.11 -16.31
N GLU A 105 3.86 8.96 -15.92
CA GLU A 105 4.67 9.72 -16.87
C GLU A 105 5.61 8.85 -17.71
N ARG A 106 5.98 7.66 -17.21
CA ARG A 106 7.03 6.77 -17.77
C ARG A 106 6.49 5.48 -18.35
N GLY A 107 5.38 4.99 -17.83
CA GLY A 107 4.74 3.76 -18.24
C GLY A 107 3.31 3.96 -18.68
N GLN A 108 2.85 3.11 -19.60
CA GLN A 108 1.46 3.07 -20.01
C GLN A 108 0.60 2.45 -18.89
N ARG A 109 1.20 1.52 -18.14
CA ARG A 109 0.58 0.79 -17.02
C ARG A 109 1.52 0.73 -15.83
N VAL A 110 0.94 0.48 -14.66
CA VAL A 110 1.68 0.22 -13.42
C VAL A 110 1.32 -1.18 -12.91
N LEU A 111 2.32 -2.01 -12.62
CA LEU A 111 2.13 -3.21 -11.79
C LEU A 111 2.40 -2.82 -10.34
N PHE A 112 1.36 -2.78 -9.51
CA PHE A 112 1.43 -2.35 -8.11
C PHE A 112 1.31 -3.54 -7.16
N PHE A 113 2.32 -3.78 -6.32
CA PHE A 113 2.37 -4.87 -5.36
C PHE A 113 3.02 -4.47 -4.03
N PRO A 114 2.80 -5.21 -2.90
CA PRO A 114 1.89 -6.33 -2.77
C PRO A 114 0.45 -5.94 -2.40
N ASP A 115 0.17 -4.71 -1.92
CA ASP A 115 -1.14 -4.32 -1.36
C ASP A 115 -2.09 -3.75 -2.41
N GLN A 116 -3.19 -4.48 -2.66
CA GLN A 116 -4.22 -4.05 -3.62
C GLN A 116 -4.97 -2.80 -3.19
N HIS A 117 -5.18 -2.64 -1.87
CA HIS A 117 -6.01 -1.56 -1.36
C HIS A 117 -5.29 -0.22 -1.42
N LEU A 118 -4.02 -0.18 -1.00
CA LEU A 118 -3.19 1.01 -1.14
C LEU A 118 -3.12 1.45 -2.61
N GLY A 119 -2.83 0.53 -3.53
CA GLY A 119 -2.78 0.82 -4.96
C GLY A 119 -4.12 1.35 -5.49
N ARG A 120 -5.23 0.63 -5.20
CA ARG A 120 -6.57 1.01 -5.66
C ARG A 120 -7.03 2.34 -5.11
N ASN A 121 -6.94 2.55 -3.79
CA ASN A 121 -7.42 3.77 -3.16
C ASN A 121 -6.64 4.99 -3.64
N THR A 122 -5.31 4.84 -3.81
CA THR A 122 -4.47 5.92 -4.35
C THR A 122 -4.80 6.22 -5.81
N ALA A 123 -4.86 5.21 -6.68
CA ALA A 123 -5.15 5.41 -8.10
C ALA A 123 -6.57 5.94 -8.33
N LYS A 124 -7.57 5.47 -7.55
CA LYS A 124 -8.94 6.01 -7.56
C LYS A 124 -8.97 7.49 -7.21
N ALA A 125 -8.25 7.91 -6.17
CA ALA A 125 -8.15 9.32 -5.79
C ALA A 125 -7.51 10.19 -6.89
N MET A 126 -6.63 9.61 -7.70
CA MET A 126 -6.03 10.24 -8.88
C MET A 126 -6.95 10.23 -10.12
N GLY A 127 -8.15 9.64 -10.02
CA GLY A 127 -9.14 9.62 -11.09
C GLY A 127 -9.05 8.43 -12.04
N VAL A 128 -8.24 7.40 -11.73
CA VAL A 128 -8.21 6.16 -12.52
C VAL A 128 -9.54 5.39 -12.32
N PRO A 129 -10.24 5.01 -13.39
CA PRO A 129 -11.47 4.22 -13.31
C PRO A 129 -11.23 2.83 -12.71
N LEU A 130 -12.20 2.32 -11.95
CA LEU A 130 -12.06 1.01 -11.28
C LEU A 130 -11.92 -0.15 -12.26
N GLU A 131 -12.58 -0.07 -13.41
CA GLU A 131 -12.49 -1.03 -14.52
C GLU A 131 -11.08 -1.12 -15.12
N GLN A 132 -10.25 -0.09 -14.95
CA GLN A 132 -8.86 -0.05 -15.38
C GLN A 132 -7.86 -0.48 -14.29
N MET A 133 -8.36 -1.06 -13.22
CA MET A 133 -7.58 -1.58 -12.09
C MET A 133 -7.80 -3.09 -11.89
N PRO A 134 -7.50 -3.94 -12.88
CA PRO A 134 -7.67 -5.39 -12.74
C PRO A 134 -6.79 -5.94 -11.62
N MET A 135 -7.28 -7.04 -11.02
CA MET A 135 -6.55 -7.77 -9.98
C MET A 135 -5.68 -8.84 -10.62
N TRP A 136 -4.41 -8.91 -10.22
CA TRP A 136 -3.51 -10.01 -10.58
C TRP A 136 -3.45 -11.04 -9.45
N ASN A 137 -4.00 -12.23 -9.70
CA ASN A 137 -3.86 -13.37 -8.81
C ASN A 137 -2.69 -14.25 -9.25
N PRO A 138 -1.57 -14.31 -8.50
CA PRO A 138 -0.37 -15.04 -8.92
C PRO A 138 -0.55 -16.56 -9.04
N ASN A 139 -1.68 -17.09 -8.61
CA ASN A 139 -2.00 -18.52 -8.72
C ASN A 139 -2.88 -18.84 -9.95
N ARG A 140 -3.01 -17.92 -10.89
CA ARG A 140 -3.81 -18.09 -12.11
C ARG A 140 -3.04 -17.56 -13.31
N PRO A 141 -3.09 -18.24 -14.46
CA PRO A 141 -2.52 -17.73 -15.71
C PRO A 141 -3.02 -16.32 -16.00
N MET A 142 -2.16 -15.43 -16.46
CA MET A 142 -2.44 -14.01 -16.72
C MET A 142 -3.08 -13.29 -15.51
N GLY A 143 -2.78 -13.74 -14.28
CA GLY A 143 -3.42 -13.25 -13.07
C GLY A 143 -4.92 -13.53 -12.98
N GLY A 144 -5.49 -14.32 -13.89
CA GLY A 144 -6.92 -14.59 -14.04
C GLY A 144 -7.65 -13.57 -14.94
N ASN A 145 -6.92 -12.74 -15.68
CA ASN A 145 -7.44 -11.75 -16.61
C ASN A 145 -7.37 -12.28 -18.05
N ASP A 146 -8.15 -11.69 -18.93
CA ASP A 146 -7.99 -11.84 -20.38
C ASP A 146 -7.14 -10.70 -20.96
N ALA A 147 -6.74 -10.83 -22.21
CA ALA A 147 -5.90 -9.88 -22.91
C ALA A 147 -6.55 -8.47 -22.99
N GLU A 148 -7.85 -8.40 -23.26
CA GLU A 148 -8.61 -7.15 -23.39
C GLU A 148 -8.60 -6.37 -22.05
N THR A 149 -8.85 -7.05 -20.94
CA THR A 149 -8.79 -6.45 -19.59
C THR A 149 -7.40 -5.89 -19.27
N LEU A 150 -6.33 -6.59 -19.65
CA LEU A 150 -4.97 -6.11 -19.42
C LEU A 150 -4.61 -4.96 -20.37
N ASP A 151 -5.07 -4.99 -21.63
CA ASP A 151 -4.83 -3.91 -22.59
C ASP A 151 -5.49 -2.59 -22.17
N ASP A 152 -6.68 -2.66 -21.57
CA ASP A 152 -7.43 -1.49 -21.08
C ASP A 152 -6.95 -1.02 -19.69
N SER A 153 -6.07 -1.76 -19.02
CA SER A 153 -5.63 -1.45 -17.65
C SER A 153 -4.71 -0.22 -17.59
N GLN A 154 -4.81 0.52 -16.49
CA GLN A 154 -3.82 1.52 -16.07
C GLN A 154 -3.03 1.06 -14.84
N VAL A 155 -3.66 0.33 -13.91
CA VAL A 155 -3.00 -0.18 -12.70
C VAL A 155 -3.36 -1.65 -12.50
N ILE A 156 -2.42 -2.53 -12.70
CA ILE A 156 -2.56 -3.95 -12.41
C ILE A 156 -2.24 -4.15 -10.93
N LEU A 157 -3.24 -4.55 -10.15
CA LEU A 157 -3.16 -4.65 -8.70
C LEU A 157 -2.86 -6.08 -8.27
N TRP A 158 -1.78 -6.30 -7.53
CA TRP A 158 -1.47 -7.60 -6.94
C TRP A 158 -2.52 -8.04 -5.93
N HIS A 159 -2.88 -9.32 -5.93
CA HIS A 159 -3.87 -9.89 -5.01
C HIS A 159 -3.31 -10.10 -3.59
N GLY A 160 -2.80 -9.05 -2.97
CA GLY A 160 -2.34 -9.02 -1.59
C GLY A 160 -3.05 -7.95 -0.78
N PHE A 161 -2.98 -8.03 0.53
CA PHE A 161 -3.65 -7.12 1.46
C PHE A 161 -3.05 -7.19 2.87
N CYS A 162 -3.20 -6.12 3.63
CA CYS A 162 -2.90 -6.12 5.04
C CYS A 162 -4.02 -6.83 5.84
N SER A 163 -3.65 -7.87 6.61
CA SER A 163 -4.60 -8.64 7.44
C SER A 163 -5.25 -7.81 8.55
N VAL A 164 -4.59 -6.74 8.99
CA VAL A 164 -5.14 -5.79 9.98
C VAL A 164 -6.17 -4.90 9.31
N HIS A 165 -5.77 -4.17 8.28
CA HIS A 165 -6.62 -3.14 7.66
C HIS A 165 -7.84 -3.73 6.93
N LYS A 166 -7.71 -4.95 6.37
CA LYS A 166 -8.84 -5.67 5.74
C LYS A 166 -10.00 -5.96 6.69
N ARG A 167 -9.78 -5.93 8.01
CA ARG A 167 -10.83 -6.23 9.01
C ARG A 167 -11.77 -5.06 9.27
N PHE A 168 -11.40 -3.85 8.91
CA PHE A 168 -12.26 -2.69 9.09
C PHE A 168 -13.42 -2.72 8.10
N THR A 169 -14.61 -2.29 8.59
CA THR A 169 -15.87 -2.31 7.84
C THR A 169 -16.60 -0.98 7.96
N VAL A 170 -17.53 -0.73 7.03
CA VAL A 170 -18.39 0.46 7.06
C VAL A 170 -19.28 0.46 8.32
N GLU A 171 -19.77 -0.71 8.74
CA GLU A 171 -20.61 -0.85 9.94
C GLU A 171 -19.86 -0.44 11.22
N GLN A 172 -18.54 -0.62 11.27
CA GLN A 172 -17.75 -0.13 12.41
C GLN A 172 -17.70 1.41 12.43
N ILE A 173 -17.59 2.04 11.26
CA ILE A 173 -17.67 3.51 11.13
C ILE A 173 -19.04 4.03 11.59
N GLU A 174 -20.12 3.38 11.12
CA GLU A 174 -21.49 3.75 11.52
C GLU A 174 -21.70 3.61 13.03
N ARG A 175 -21.22 2.53 13.63
CA ARG A 175 -21.26 2.34 15.10
C ARG A 175 -20.49 3.43 15.83
N ALA A 176 -19.27 3.77 15.40
CA ALA A 176 -18.48 4.81 16.00
C ALA A 176 -19.20 6.17 15.96
N ARG A 177 -19.88 6.49 14.85
CA ARG A 177 -20.67 7.72 14.71
C ARG A 177 -21.89 7.77 15.63
N VAL A 178 -22.50 6.62 15.92
CA VAL A 178 -23.61 6.51 16.88
C VAL A 178 -23.12 6.62 18.31
N GLU A 179 -22.02 5.95 18.64
CA GLU A 179 -21.44 5.93 19.99
C GLU A 179 -20.79 7.25 20.38
N TYR A 180 -20.15 7.92 19.42
CA TYR A 180 -19.46 9.19 19.59
C TYR A 180 -19.99 10.23 18.58
N PRO A 181 -21.10 10.92 18.89
CA PRO A 181 -21.64 11.95 17.98
C PRO A 181 -20.61 13.03 17.68
N GLY A 182 -20.37 13.29 16.37
CA GLY A 182 -19.36 14.23 15.92
C GLY A 182 -17.93 13.65 15.84
N VAL A 183 -17.75 12.35 16.00
CA VAL A 183 -16.46 11.68 15.85
C VAL A 183 -15.88 11.91 14.44
N ARG A 184 -14.60 12.19 14.39
CA ARG A 184 -13.82 12.28 13.15
C ARG A 184 -13.18 10.93 12.87
N VAL A 185 -13.55 10.32 11.75
CA VAL A 185 -13.09 8.98 11.36
C VAL A 185 -11.91 9.12 10.40
N ILE A 186 -10.76 8.60 10.78
CA ILE A 186 -9.55 8.58 9.93
C ILE A 186 -9.08 7.15 9.77
N VAL A 187 -8.88 6.71 8.50
CA VAL A 187 -8.46 5.34 8.20
C VAL A 187 -7.16 5.30 7.40
N HIS A 188 -6.45 4.19 7.51
CA HIS A 188 -5.26 3.95 6.68
C HIS A 188 -5.67 3.55 5.24
N PRO A 189 -4.94 3.98 4.18
CA PRO A 189 -5.30 3.67 2.79
C PRO A 189 -5.18 2.18 2.41
N GLU A 190 -4.64 1.33 3.27
CA GLU A 190 -4.70 -0.13 3.14
C GLU A 190 -6.07 -0.73 3.55
N CYS A 191 -7.00 0.08 4.06
CA CYS A 191 -8.37 -0.35 4.31
C CYS A 191 -9.11 -0.64 3.00
N PRO A 192 -10.12 -1.54 3.00
CA PRO A 192 -10.98 -1.73 1.84
C PRO A 192 -11.59 -0.43 1.33
N MET A 193 -11.70 -0.30 0.01
CA MET A 193 -12.22 0.93 -0.63
C MET A 193 -13.53 1.45 -0.02
N PRO A 194 -14.56 0.62 0.29
CA PRO A 194 -15.79 1.13 0.91
C PRO A 194 -15.56 1.76 2.28
N VAL A 195 -14.55 1.31 3.03
CA VAL A 195 -14.18 1.87 4.34
C VAL A 195 -13.50 3.22 4.16
N VAL A 196 -12.59 3.33 3.19
CA VAL A 196 -11.94 4.60 2.83
C VAL A 196 -12.97 5.62 2.34
N ASP A 197 -13.93 5.20 1.52
CA ASP A 197 -15.00 6.06 1.01
C ASP A 197 -15.98 6.55 2.10
N ALA A 198 -16.19 5.74 3.16
CA ALA A 198 -17.08 6.08 4.27
C ALA A 198 -16.40 6.91 5.38
N ALA A 199 -15.08 6.92 5.43
CA ALA A 199 -14.32 7.70 6.41
C ALA A 199 -14.36 9.21 6.08
N ASP A 200 -14.11 10.04 7.09
CA ASP A 200 -13.99 11.49 6.87
C ASP A 200 -12.64 11.84 6.23
N GLU A 201 -11.61 11.07 6.55
CA GLU A 201 -10.26 11.23 6.04
C GLU A 201 -9.55 9.88 5.93
N TYR A 202 -8.53 9.82 5.10
CA TYR A 202 -7.58 8.71 5.08
C TYR A 202 -6.15 9.20 4.88
N GLY A 203 -5.19 8.46 5.40
CA GLY A 203 -3.80 8.80 5.26
C GLY A 203 -2.86 7.82 5.94
N SER A 204 -1.56 8.02 5.72
CA SER A 204 -0.52 7.21 6.33
C SER A 204 -0.53 7.32 7.87
N THR A 205 0.23 6.45 8.53
CA THR A 205 0.42 6.52 9.98
C THR A 205 1.00 7.87 10.45
N ASP A 206 1.84 8.49 9.64
CA ASP A 206 2.37 9.83 9.88
C ASP A 206 1.27 10.89 9.75
N TYR A 207 0.42 10.78 8.73
CA TYR A 207 -0.75 11.65 8.55
C TYR A 207 -1.69 11.57 9.76
N ILE A 208 -2.08 10.35 10.18
CA ILE A 208 -2.94 10.12 11.34
C ILE A 208 -2.36 10.78 12.59
N SER A 209 -1.07 10.56 12.86
CA SER A 209 -0.38 11.15 14.02
C SER A 209 -0.39 12.68 13.98
N LYS A 210 -0.15 13.29 12.84
CA LYS A 210 -0.16 14.74 12.64
C LYS A 210 -1.57 15.33 12.74
N ALA A 211 -2.56 14.64 12.20
CA ALA A 211 -3.98 15.08 12.25
C ALA A 211 -4.49 15.14 13.70
N ILE A 212 -4.14 14.14 14.51
CA ILE A 212 -4.48 14.11 15.94
C ILE A 212 -3.74 15.23 16.68
N ALA A 213 -2.42 15.36 16.50
CA ALA A 213 -1.60 16.35 17.18
C ALA A 213 -1.99 17.81 16.84
N ALA A 214 -2.56 18.04 15.66
CA ALA A 214 -3.00 19.37 15.21
C ALA A 214 -4.44 19.71 15.63
N ALA A 215 -5.18 18.75 16.19
CA ALA A 215 -6.59 18.97 16.55
C ALA A 215 -6.75 19.80 17.84
N PRO A 216 -7.86 20.50 18.01
CA PRO A 216 -8.17 21.15 19.28
C PRO A 216 -8.33 20.13 20.40
N ALA A 217 -7.92 20.49 21.62
CA ALA A 217 -8.13 19.66 22.79
C ALA A 217 -9.62 19.33 23.02
N GLY A 218 -9.90 18.10 23.41
CA GLY A 218 -11.27 17.58 23.55
C GLY A 218 -11.85 17.01 22.25
N SER A 219 -11.01 16.85 21.22
CA SER A 219 -11.42 16.20 19.96
C SER A 219 -11.73 14.72 20.13
N THR A 220 -12.59 14.19 19.27
CA THR A 220 -12.96 12.77 19.26
C THR A 220 -12.62 12.15 17.93
N PHE A 221 -11.83 11.06 17.97
CA PHE A 221 -11.37 10.32 16.80
C PHE A 221 -11.69 8.83 16.87
N ALA A 222 -12.10 8.26 15.76
CA ALA A 222 -12.15 6.81 15.54
C ALA A 222 -11.16 6.47 14.41
N ILE A 223 -10.15 5.65 14.73
CA ILE A 223 -9.00 5.43 13.87
C ILE A 223 -9.00 4.00 13.32
N GLY A 224 -9.01 3.87 12.00
CA GLY A 224 -8.93 2.59 11.29
C GLY A 224 -7.49 2.23 10.91
N THR A 225 -6.68 1.85 11.89
CA THR A 225 -5.32 1.32 11.72
C THR A 225 -4.94 0.38 12.87
N GLU A 226 -3.69 -0.06 12.92
CA GLU A 226 -3.17 -1.00 13.91
C GLU A 226 -3.31 -0.46 15.35
N LEU A 227 -3.86 -1.29 16.26
CA LEU A 227 -4.26 -0.90 17.60
C LEU A 227 -3.12 -0.29 18.43
N ASN A 228 -1.90 -0.86 18.38
CA ASN A 228 -0.77 -0.32 19.15
C ASN A 228 -0.36 1.08 18.65
N LEU A 229 -0.53 1.36 17.37
CA LEU A 229 -0.35 2.72 16.85
C LEU A 229 -1.40 3.66 17.43
N VAL A 230 -2.68 3.26 17.43
CA VAL A 230 -3.78 4.07 17.99
C VAL A 230 -3.51 4.37 19.47
N GLN A 231 -3.14 3.37 20.26
CA GLN A 231 -2.80 3.56 21.67
C GLN A 231 -1.59 4.49 21.87
N ARG A 232 -0.57 4.34 21.03
CA ARG A 232 0.63 5.19 21.10
C ARG A 232 0.35 6.65 20.78
N VAL A 233 -0.51 6.92 19.79
CA VAL A 233 -0.87 8.31 19.44
C VAL A 233 -1.88 8.89 20.42
N ALA A 234 -2.68 8.07 21.10
CA ALA A 234 -3.60 8.52 22.14
C ALA A 234 -2.89 8.90 23.45
N ALA A 235 -1.79 8.22 23.79
CA ALA A 235 -1.12 8.39 25.07
C ALA A 235 -0.68 9.84 25.40
N PRO A 236 -0.17 10.66 24.47
CA PRO A 236 0.17 12.06 24.73
C PRO A 236 -1.04 13.03 24.72
N HIS A 237 -2.26 12.57 24.41
CA HIS A 237 -3.48 13.37 24.26
C HIS A 237 -4.59 12.89 25.20
N PRO A 238 -4.39 12.92 26.55
CA PRO A 238 -5.38 12.42 27.51
C PRO A 238 -6.67 13.22 27.57
N GLU A 239 -6.68 14.44 27.02
CA GLU A 239 -7.84 15.32 26.88
C GLU A 239 -8.76 14.92 25.73
N ASP A 240 -8.27 14.12 24.78
CA ASP A 240 -9.01 13.70 23.60
C ASP A 240 -9.60 12.28 23.79
N THR A 241 -10.65 12.01 23.03
CA THR A 241 -11.20 10.65 22.92
C THR A 241 -10.68 10.03 21.63
N ILE A 242 -9.74 9.10 21.72
CA ILE A 242 -9.13 8.43 20.56
C ILE A 242 -9.36 6.93 20.69
N THR A 243 -10.16 6.38 19.79
CA THR A 243 -10.55 4.96 19.78
C THR A 243 -10.14 4.27 18.46
N CYS A 244 -10.00 2.95 18.50
CA CYS A 244 -9.85 2.13 17.31
C CYS A 244 -11.24 1.78 16.75
N LEU A 245 -11.36 1.63 15.44
CA LEU A 245 -12.59 1.18 14.74
C LEU A 245 -12.86 -0.32 14.89
N GLU A 246 -12.48 -0.99 15.97
CA GLU A 246 -12.72 -2.45 16.15
C GLU A 246 -14.16 -2.78 16.54
#